data_18512d774785929415f0c01a8d820f0e
#
_entry.id   18512d774785929415f0c01a8d820f0e
#
_cell.length_a   1.000
_cell.length_b   1.000
_cell.length_c   1.000
_cell.angle_alpha   90.00
_cell.angle_beta   90.00
_cell.angle_gamma   90.00
#
_symmetry.space_group_name_H-M   'P 1'
#
loop_
_entity.id
_entity.type
_entity.pdbx_description
1 polymer ?
#
loop_
_entity_poly.entity_id
_entity_poly.type
_entity_poly.pdbx_seq_one_letter_code
_entity_poly.pdbx_strand_id
1 'polypeptide(L)'
;MQDDIHCSLEELQTTRSSSIISTLIRIQQCGSMEGRNFSHFDTLRCLSATAVDPKKLGRPDLFLIELSRQDRDFAAISYVWGATEHEDLGNGSYRVILKSGRTRPAQVRDIVLDRVIKYIASQGISSFWIDQECINQANKRERAEAMQSMDVVYRRSRFPVGVLSVPLTRQRQVNHLQKLLTGSLAEDVGDRYGRVRLLISFSKAYEVLQTLFRIMCDPWWTRRWIFQEEYCTSTAMQLLIPMELSIKKLDIADSKVDDLVIDARLFRLQATRFCIACESIQTFRSRRSRWQCRFVLRRAKSYNMLRRYGWMINDTGRNLAMSTRILADICRRSASVQSDTLAIMANCCGYSTRLDVEQLEAAGVRSLSLALLALFIINGEILNHSLEHCVGTTIDFIKTHSFRRFSPPTCDQQLTFMKRCRLSRIHLCNEGIQTVGYIWQCRQVIQLPCMSSSECRDAGTVLARIATHLGSSSAAKLQACFEDYRKGILPQFLRTPGLEDVFDDMVGAIVQAVINGKHIFLAQLVGHQEPLAIFISETSLTLGSIIFTSFEHADDVKMEPRRRFLDKFVSLRVDRKQHVDDSLPHLEVRDWANGVWLPELSNRQSVLFPWPQSLRA
;
A
#
# COMPACT_ATOMS: atom_id res chain seq x y z
N MET A 1 -9.67 -1.84 22.93
CA MET A 1 -9.71 -3.19 22.29
C MET A 1 -8.66 -4.09 22.91
N GLN A 2 -8.92 -5.39 23.00
CA GLN A 2 -7.98 -6.39 23.51
C GLN A 2 -7.00 -6.79 22.41
N ASP A 3 -5.71 -6.86 22.75
CA ASP A 3 -4.68 -7.37 21.84
C ASP A 3 -4.69 -8.91 21.85
N ASP A 4 -5.45 -9.47 20.93
CA ASP A 4 -5.60 -10.92 20.71
C ASP A 4 -5.03 -11.36 19.34
N ILE A 5 -4.09 -10.57 18.79
CA ILE A 5 -3.49 -10.82 17.47
C ILE A 5 -2.77 -12.19 17.40
N HIS A 6 -2.33 -12.70 18.53
CA HIS A 6 -1.64 -13.98 18.65
C HIS A 6 -2.56 -15.17 18.87
N CYS A 7 -3.85 -14.93 19.15
CA CYS A 7 -4.84 -15.99 19.33
C CYS A 7 -5.19 -16.65 17.98
N SER A 8 -5.39 -17.96 18.01
CA SER A 8 -5.95 -18.69 16.87
C SER A 8 -7.42 -18.38 16.69
N LEU A 9 -7.97 -18.64 15.49
CA LEU A 9 -9.41 -18.48 15.24
C LEU A 9 -10.22 -19.41 16.15
N GLU A 10 -9.74 -20.63 16.42
CA GLU A 10 -10.35 -21.60 17.31
C GLU A 10 -10.40 -21.10 18.76
N GLU A 11 -9.31 -20.53 19.27
CA GLU A 11 -9.28 -19.89 20.59
C GLU A 11 -10.25 -18.71 20.68
N LEU A 12 -10.33 -17.89 19.63
CA LEU A 12 -11.26 -16.76 19.57
C LEU A 12 -12.71 -17.23 19.57
N GLN A 13 -13.00 -18.37 18.97
CA GLN A 13 -14.34 -18.95 18.92
C GLN A 13 -14.74 -19.58 20.27
N THR A 14 -13.84 -20.34 20.90
CA THR A 14 -14.12 -21.01 22.18
C THR A 14 -14.25 -20.03 23.35
N THR A 15 -13.50 -18.93 23.33
CA THR A 15 -13.54 -17.90 24.40
C THR A 15 -14.72 -16.95 24.31
N ARG A 16 -15.54 -17.02 23.25
CA ARG A 16 -16.63 -16.07 22.98
C ARG A 16 -17.98 -16.78 22.88
N SER A 17 -19.00 -16.12 23.38
CA SER A 17 -20.40 -16.57 23.32
C SER A 17 -21.04 -16.39 21.93
N SER A 18 -20.37 -15.70 20.99
CA SER A 18 -20.89 -15.41 19.64
C SER A 18 -19.96 -15.97 18.57
N SER A 19 -20.53 -16.46 17.46
CA SER A 19 -19.75 -16.98 16.33
C SER A 19 -18.88 -15.86 15.71
N ILE A 20 -17.77 -16.27 15.06
CA ILE A 20 -16.91 -15.34 14.32
C ILE A 20 -17.73 -14.57 13.28
N ILE A 21 -18.54 -15.26 12.48
CA ILE A 21 -19.37 -14.64 11.42
C ILE A 21 -20.31 -13.60 12.01
N SER A 22 -21.05 -13.92 13.08
CA SER A 22 -21.94 -12.94 13.71
C SER A 22 -21.21 -11.72 14.27
N THR A 23 -19.97 -11.92 14.73
CA THR A 23 -19.11 -10.81 15.17
C THR A 23 -18.66 -9.95 14.00
N LEU A 24 -18.25 -10.54 12.86
CA LEU A 24 -17.87 -9.80 11.66
C LEU A 24 -19.05 -8.96 11.11
N ILE A 25 -20.25 -9.53 11.08
CA ILE A 25 -21.48 -8.81 10.67
C ILE A 25 -21.74 -7.63 11.62
N ARG A 26 -21.66 -7.85 12.93
CA ARG A 26 -21.82 -6.79 13.93
C ARG A 26 -20.80 -5.67 13.75
N ILE A 27 -19.52 -6.01 13.47
CA ILE A 27 -18.48 -5.00 13.19
C ILE A 27 -18.87 -4.17 11.99
N GLN A 28 -19.37 -4.75 10.90
CA GLN A 28 -19.82 -3.98 9.74
C GLN A 28 -20.99 -3.06 10.09
N GLN A 29 -21.97 -3.56 10.84
CA GLN A 29 -23.19 -2.80 11.17
C GLN A 29 -22.95 -1.64 12.13
N CYS A 30 -22.11 -1.85 13.14
CA CYS A 30 -21.92 -0.90 14.25
C CYS A 30 -20.68 -0.02 14.11
N GLY A 31 -19.65 -0.48 13.42
CA GLY A 31 -18.34 0.17 13.45
C GLY A 31 -17.86 0.70 12.10
N SER A 32 -18.55 0.38 10.98
CA SER A 32 -18.08 0.84 9.68
C SER A 32 -18.44 2.31 9.46
N MET A 33 -17.42 3.11 9.12
CA MET A 33 -17.58 4.49 8.68
C MET A 33 -17.41 4.52 7.17
N GLU A 34 -18.49 4.81 6.44
CA GLU A 34 -18.42 5.09 5.01
C GLU A 34 -18.14 6.57 4.78
N GLY A 35 -17.16 6.81 3.93
CA GLY A 35 -16.79 8.16 3.52
C GLY A 35 -15.94 8.88 4.56
N ARG A 36 -14.70 9.18 4.19
CA ARG A 36 -13.87 10.09 4.96
C ARG A 36 -14.47 11.49 4.87
N ASN A 37 -14.95 12.01 5.96
CA ASN A 37 -15.26 13.42 6.06
C ASN A 37 -13.93 14.19 6.11
N PHE A 38 -13.36 14.48 4.93
CA PHE A 38 -12.07 15.16 4.77
C PHE A 38 -12.16 16.68 5.03
N SER A 39 -13.29 17.18 5.54
CA SER A 39 -13.43 18.59 5.89
C SER A 39 -12.31 19.08 6.82
N HIS A 40 -11.76 18.18 7.63
CA HIS A 40 -10.61 18.47 8.51
C HIS A 40 -9.30 18.75 7.72
N PHE A 41 -9.23 18.37 6.43
CA PHE A 41 -8.05 18.59 5.57
C PHE A 41 -8.30 19.59 4.43
N ASP A 42 -9.43 20.26 4.42
CA ASP A 42 -9.64 21.40 3.51
C ASP A 42 -8.62 22.50 3.85
N THR A 43 -8.31 22.62 5.13
CA THR A 43 -7.18 23.39 5.62
C THR A 43 -6.28 22.51 6.50
N LEU A 44 -5.03 22.34 6.10
CA LEU A 44 -4.04 21.59 6.88
C LEU A 44 -3.29 22.54 7.80
N ARG A 45 -3.37 22.34 9.12
CA ARG A 45 -2.53 23.09 10.06
C ARG A 45 -1.08 22.65 9.93
N CYS A 46 -0.18 23.62 9.78
CA CYS A 46 1.26 23.44 9.72
C CYS A 46 1.97 24.46 10.60
N LEU A 47 3.19 24.17 10.97
CA LEU A 47 4.08 25.18 11.54
C LEU A 47 4.84 25.89 10.42
N SER A 48 5.01 27.20 10.56
CA SER A 48 5.88 27.99 9.70
C SER A 48 6.96 28.63 10.57
N ALA A 49 8.22 28.43 10.19
CA ALA A 49 9.35 29.13 10.78
C ALA A 49 9.51 30.49 10.08
N THR A 50 9.59 31.58 10.85
CA THR A 50 10.02 32.86 10.29
C THR A 50 11.43 32.73 9.74
N ALA A 51 11.72 33.46 8.66
CA ALA A 51 13.10 33.55 8.18
C ALA A 51 14.00 33.91 9.36
N VAL A 52 14.97 33.06 9.65
CA VAL A 52 15.94 33.28 10.71
C VAL A 52 16.67 34.58 10.36
N ASP A 53 16.40 35.65 11.09
CA ASP A 53 17.21 36.86 10.97
C ASP A 53 18.62 36.52 11.46
N PRO A 54 19.63 36.52 10.57
CA PRO A 54 20.98 36.12 10.94
C PRO A 54 21.60 37.01 12.05
N LYS A 55 20.93 38.13 12.38
CA LYS A 55 21.36 39.07 13.43
C LYS A 55 20.69 38.81 14.77
N LYS A 56 19.63 37.99 14.83
CA LYS A 56 18.99 37.61 16.09
C LYS A 56 19.66 36.36 16.67
N LEU A 57 20.35 36.54 17.80
CA LEU A 57 20.79 35.42 18.64
C LEU A 57 19.55 34.76 19.27
N GLY A 58 19.02 33.70 18.68
CA GLY A 58 17.88 32.97 19.25
C GLY A 58 17.19 32.04 18.25
N ARG A 59 16.44 31.10 18.78
CA ARG A 59 15.61 30.22 17.96
C ARG A 59 14.44 30.98 17.37
N PRO A 60 14.02 30.67 16.12
CA PRO A 60 12.90 31.36 15.48
C PRO A 60 11.57 31.05 16.20
N ASP A 61 10.66 32.01 16.20
CA ASP A 61 9.27 31.75 16.56
C ASP A 61 8.59 30.90 15.50
N LEU A 62 7.74 29.96 15.92
CA LEU A 62 6.99 29.07 15.06
C LEU A 62 5.53 29.53 15.01
N PHE A 63 4.99 29.74 13.84
CA PHE A 63 3.61 30.17 13.64
C PHE A 63 2.75 28.99 13.20
N LEU A 64 1.64 28.76 13.90
CA LEU A 64 0.65 27.80 13.47
C LEU A 64 -0.21 28.43 12.37
N ILE A 65 0.00 27.96 11.13
CA ILE A 65 -0.68 28.43 9.93
C ILE A 65 -1.61 27.35 9.39
N GLU A 66 -2.49 27.72 8.47
CA GLU A 66 -3.31 26.79 7.70
C GLU A 66 -2.92 26.87 6.23
N LEU A 67 -2.59 25.71 5.67
CA LEU A 67 -2.32 25.53 4.25
C LEU A 67 -3.60 25.11 3.54
N SER A 68 -3.82 25.66 2.33
CA SER A 68 -4.92 25.25 1.48
C SER A 68 -4.76 23.79 1.03
N ARG A 69 -5.84 23.15 0.63
CA ARG A 69 -5.83 21.76 0.14
C ARG A 69 -4.90 21.54 -1.06
N GLN A 70 -4.57 22.57 -1.82
CA GLN A 70 -3.73 22.48 -3.00
C GLN A 70 -2.24 22.62 -2.68
N ASP A 71 -1.91 23.19 -1.52
CA ASP A 71 -0.53 23.42 -1.12
C ASP A 71 0.18 22.08 -0.83
N ARG A 72 1.32 21.89 -1.48
CA ARG A 72 2.18 20.72 -1.33
C ARG A 72 3.57 21.06 -0.81
N ASP A 73 3.92 22.35 -0.80
CA ASP A 73 5.25 22.84 -0.45
C ASP A 73 5.40 22.94 1.08
N PHE A 74 5.29 21.81 1.73
CA PHE A 74 5.57 21.62 3.15
C PHE A 74 6.30 20.31 3.39
N ALA A 75 7.05 20.23 4.50
CA ALA A 75 7.67 19.00 4.95
C ALA A 75 6.75 18.25 5.93
N ALA A 76 6.46 16.97 5.70
CA ALA A 76 5.79 16.11 6.67
C ALA A 76 6.85 15.36 7.47
N ILE A 77 6.86 15.56 8.78
CA ILE A 77 7.91 15.10 9.67
C ILE A 77 7.52 13.82 10.40
N SER A 78 8.33 12.78 10.18
CA SER A 78 8.25 11.49 10.84
C SER A 78 9.40 11.36 11.87
N TYR A 79 9.08 11.17 13.13
CA TYR A 79 10.07 11.11 14.19
C TYR A 79 9.58 10.30 15.40
N VAL A 80 10.47 10.04 16.35
CA VAL A 80 10.13 9.36 17.60
C VAL A 80 9.78 10.40 18.67
N TRP A 81 8.60 10.30 19.28
CA TRP A 81 8.15 11.28 20.28
C TRP A 81 8.99 11.31 21.56
N GLY A 82 9.35 10.14 22.07
CA GLY A 82 10.20 10.03 23.24
C GLY A 82 11.66 10.34 22.92
N ALA A 83 12.39 10.87 23.90
CA ALA A 83 13.83 11.01 23.78
C ALA A 83 14.50 9.64 23.70
N THR A 84 15.55 9.54 22.92
CA THR A 84 16.42 8.37 22.85
C THR A 84 17.65 8.60 23.72
N GLU A 85 18.37 7.52 24.04
CA GLU A 85 19.63 7.58 24.80
C GLU A 85 20.75 8.43 24.15
N HIS A 86 20.52 8.86 22.90
CA HIS A 86 21.47 9.68 22.13
C HIS A 86 21.07 11.15 22.00
N GLU A 87 20.00 11.59 22.67
CA GLU A 87 19.45 12.93 22.52
C GLU A 87 19.18 13.58 23.89
N ASP A 88 19.47 14.87 23.96
CA ASP A 88 19.14 15.68 25.14
C ASP A 88 17.63 15.86 25.29
N LEU A 89 17.17 15.87 26.56
CA LEU A 89 15.76 16.02 26.93
C LEU A 89 15.23 17.45 26.79
N GLY A 90 16.02 18.40 26.29
CA GLY A 90 15.61 19.80 26.16
C GLY A 90 14.37 19.95 25.27
N ASN A 91 13.32 20.51 25.86
CA ASN A 91 12.10 20.90 25.16
C ASN A 91 11.60 22.27 25.64
N GLY A 92 10.79 22.93 24.79
CA GLY A 92 10.11 24.17 25.16
C GLY A 92 10.91 25.44 24.94
N SER A 93 12.12 25.38 24.38
CA SER A 93 12.86 26.60 23.97
C SER A 93 12.27 27.28 22.74
N TYR A 94 11.51 26.55 21.93
CA TYR A 94 10.74 27.10 20.83
C TYR A 94 9.37 27.59 21.31
N ARG A 95 8.92 28.73 20.78
CA ARG A 95 7.59 29.29 21.01
C ARG A 95 6.70 29.04 19.81
N VAL A 96 5.52 28.49 20.05
CA VAL A 96 4.48 28.33 19.03
C VAL A 96 3.44 29.42 19.20
N ILE A 97 3.25 30.24 18.16
CA ILE A 97 2.29 31.32 18.11
C ILE A 97 1.03 30.80 17.41
N LEU A 98 -0.06 30.78 18.13
CA LEU A 98 -1.37 30.37 17.63
C LEU A 98 -2.04 31.48 16.82
N LYS A 99 -3.03 31.15 15.97
CA LYS A 99 -3.83 32.14 15.24
C LYS A 99 -4.48 33.22 16.12
N SER A 100 -4.78 32.88 17.38
CA SER A 100 -5.32 33.82 18.38
C SER A 100 -4.31 34.81 18.92
N GLY A 101 -3.05 34.74 18.50
CA GLY A 101 -1.94 35.51 19.06
C GLY A 101 -1.39 34.97 20.38
N ARG A 102 -2.01 33.93 20.95
CA ARG A 102 -1.49 33.27 22.16
C ARG A 102 -0.22 32.49 21.83
N THR A 103 0.75 32.53 22.74
CA THR A 103 1.99 31.77 22.65
C THR A 103 2.00 30.62 23.64
N ARG A 104 2.60 29.52 23.23
CA ARG A 104 2.90 28.37 24.10
C ARG A 104 4.28 27.80 23.77
N PRO A 105 4.93 27.09 24.69
CA PRO A 105 6.13 26.33 24.38
C PRO A 105 5.80 25.20 23.39
N ALA A 106 6.75 24.83 22.53
CA ALA A 106 6.63 23.68 21.66
C ALA A 106 6.63 22.38 22.48
N GLN A 107 5.82 21.42 22.08
CA GLN A 107 5.75 20.08 22.68
C GLN A 107 6.83 19.15 22.09
N VAL A 108 7.22 19.41 20.85
CA VAL A 108 8.28 18.68 20.16
C VAL A 108 9.64 19.05 20.76
N ARG A 109 10.52 18.06 20.88
CA ARG A 109 11.88 18.24 21.40
C ARG A 109 12.67 19.23 20.55
N ASP A 110 13.44 20.08 21.21
CA ASP A 110 14.21 21.14 20.59
C ASP A 110 15.20 20.62 19.54
N ILE A 111 15.87 19.50 19.81
CA ILE A 111 16.81 18.89 18.89
C ILE A 111 16.15 18.43 17.59
N VAL A 112 14.91 17.97 17.63
CA VAL A 112 14.15 17.60 16.43
C VAL A 112 13.81 18.85 15.62
N LEU A 113 13.32 19.90 16.29
CA LEU A 113 13.00 21.17 15.65
C LEU A 113 14.23 21.85 15.04
N ASP A 114 15.36 21.87 15.74
CA ASP A 114 16.63 22.43 15.25
C ASP A 114 17.03 21.76 13.91
N ARG A 115 16.94 20.44 13.82
CA ARG A 115 17.30 19.66 12.63
C ARG A 115 16.31 19.87 11.49
N VAL A 116 15.00 19.84 11.81
CA VAL A 116 13.91 20.06 10.84
C VAL A 116 14.00 21.47 10.24
N ILE A 117 14.20 22.50 11.07
CA ILE A 117 14.28 23.88 10.58
C ILE A 117 15.49 24.09 9.67
N LYS A 118 16.65 23.51 10.00
CA LYS A 118 17.82 23.53 9.12
C LYS A 118 17.53 22.83 7.77
N TYR A 119 16.85 21.68 7.83
CA TYR A 119 16.50 20.95 6.62
C TYR A 119 15.51 21.72 5.74
N ILE A 120 14.38 22.21 6.28
CA ILE A 120 13.41 22.97 5.47
C ILE A 120 14.01 24.25 4.87
N ALA A 121 14.87 24.93 5.62
CA ALA A 121 15.60 26.09 5.12
C ALA A 121 16.52 25.72 3.95
N SER A 122 17.18 24.54 3.98
CA SER A 122 18.00 24.06 2.86
C SER A 122 17.18 23.75 1.62
N GLN A 123 15.92 23.33 1.80
CA GLN A 123 14.99 23.06 0.70
C GLN A 123 14.24 24.32 0.19
N GLY A 124 14.49 25.47 0.78
CA GLY A 124 13.84 26.74 0.41
C GLY A 124 12.35 26.81 0.78
N ILE A 125 11.90 26.02 1.76
CA ILE A 125 10.53 26.02 2.27
C ILE A 125 10.51 26.51 3.72
N SER A 126 9.37 27.10 4.15
CA SER A 126 9.20 27.59 5.53
C SER A 126 8.20 26.79 6.35
N SER A 127 7.42 25.92 5.71
CA SER A 127 6.30 25.24 6.34
C SER A 127 6.57 23.75 6.55
N PHE A 128 6.17 23.23 7.71
CA PHE A 128 6.24 21.80 8.00
C PHE A 128 5.07 21.33 8.86
N TRP A 129 4.68 20.09 8.68
CA TRP A 129 3.69 19.41 9.46
C TRP A 129 4.37 18.44 10.43
N ILE A 130 3.99 18.51 11.69
CA ILE A 130 4.45 17.61 12.74
C ILE A 130 3.28 17.33 13.67
N ASP A 131 3.02 16.08 13.94
CA ASP A 131 1.78 15.59 14.56
C ASP A 131 1.49 16.17 15.95
N GLN A 132 2.50 16.29 16.82
CA GLN A 132 2.33 16.82 18.17
C GLN A 132 1.89 18.30 18.18
N GLU A 133 2.25 19.07 17.17
CA GLU A 133 1.92 20.50 17.10
C GLU A 133 0.69 20.80 16.23
N CYS A 134 0.55 20.03 15.15
CA CYS A 134 -0.44 20.30 14.10
C CYS A 134 -1.79 19.61 14.35
N ILE A 135 -1.82 18.60 15.24
CA ILE A 135 -3.05 17.94 15.71
C ILE A 135 -3.33 18.39 17.15
N ASN A 136 -4.57 18.78 17.45
CA ASN A 136 -4.95 19.07 18.82
C ASN A 136 -5.06 17.76 19.62
N GLN A 137 -4.00 17.42 20.36
CA GLN A 137 -3.89 16.17 21.11
C GLN A 137 -4.92 16.07 22.26
N ALA A 138 -5.44 17.19 22.74
CA ALA A 138 -6.47 17.24 23.78
C ALA A 138 -7.88 16.94 23.25
N ASN A 139 -8.12 17.14 21.94
CA ASN A 139 -9.40 16.87 21.32
C ASN A 139 -9.42 15.42 20.76
N LYS A 140 -10.09 14.52 21.49
CA LYS A 140 -10.17 13.09 21.12
C LYS A 140 -10.72 12.87 19.69
N ARG A 141 -11.78 13.61 19.34
CA ARG A 141 -12.42 13.48 18.02
C ARG A 141 -11.48 13.92 16.90
N GLU A 142 -10.87 15.10 17.01
CA GLU A 142 -9.93 15.61 16.04
C GLU A 142 -8.72 14.67 15.88
N ARG A 143 -8.21 14.14 17.02
CA ARG A 143 -7.12 13.16 16.99
C ARG A 143 -7.52 11.88 16.23
N ALA A 144 -8.71 11.34 16.48
CA ALA A 144 -9.22 10.15 15.81
C ALA A 144 -9.38 10.39 14.29
N GLU A 145 -9.96 11.53 13.89
CA GLU A 145 -10.11 11.93 12.48
C GLU A 145 -8.74 12.09 11.80
N ALA A 146 -7.78 12.74 12.47
CA ALA A 146 -6.41 12.91 11.96
C ALA A 146 -5.71 11.56 11.76
N MET A 147 -5.81 10.65 12.73
CA MET A 147 -5.25 9.30 12.64
C MET A 147 -5.81 8.51 11.44
N GLN A 148 -7.11 8.61 11.19
CA GLN A 148 -7.76 7.95 10.04
C GLN A 148 -7.34 8.53 8.68
N SER A 149 -6.69 9.68 8.64
CA SER A 149 -6.38 10.42 7.42
C SER A 149 -4.91 10.84 7.31
N MET A 150 -4.06 10.37 8.19
CA MET A 150 -2.63 10.72 8.23
C MET A 150 -1.89 10.37 6.92
N ASP A 151 -2.34 9.32 6.21
CA ASP A 151 -1.81 8.97 4.89
C ASP A 151 -1.96 10.10 3.87
N VAL A 152 -3.02 10.93 3.99
CA VAL A 152 -3.24 12.07 3.10
C VAL A 152 -2.17 13.14 3.30
N VAL A 153 -1.77 13.40 4.54
CA VAL A 153 -0.72 14.37 4.87
C VAL A 153 0.60 13.97 4.23
N TYR A 154 1.06 12.74 4.47
CA TYR A 154 2.33 12.26 3.91
C TYR A 154 2.30 12.13 2.39
N ARG A 155 1.17 11.70 1.81
CA ARG A 155 1.00 11.62 0.35
C ARG A 155 1.00 12.99 -0.31
N ARG A 156 0.52 14.01 0.38
CA ARG A 156 0.40 15.38 -0.10
C ARG A 156 1.71 16.14 0.01
N SER A 157 2.51 15.88 1.04
CA SER A 157 3.79 16.53 1.27
C SER A 157 4.76 16.29 0.11
N ARG A 158 5.39 17.36 -0.38
CA ARG A 158 6.47 17.30 -1.37
C ARG A 158 7.81 16.93 -0.74
N PHE A 159 7.98 17.17 0.56
CA PHE A 159 9.21 16.96 1.31
C PHE A 159 8.99 16.11 2.57
N PRO A 160 8.59 14.82 2.43
CA PRO A 160 8.45 13.95 3.59
C PRO A 160 9.84 13.64 4.18
N VAL A 161 9.96 13.70 5.51
CA VAL A 161 11.24 13.57 6.22
C VAL A 161 11.13 12.63 7.39
N GLY A 162 12.07 11.68 7.49
CA GLY A 162 12.26 10.82 8.66
C GLY A 162 13.48 11.29 9.48
N VAL A 163 13.27 11.64 10.74
CA VAL A 163 14.31 12.11 11.64
C VAL A 163 14.79 10.96 12.52
N LEU A 164 15.97 10.41 12.22
CA LEU A 164 16.61 9.36 13.01
C LEU A 164 17.39 9.99 14.19
N SER A 165 17.57 9.20 15.26
CA SER A 165 18.25 9.64 16.48
C SER A 165 19.63 9.01 16.66
N VAL A 166 19.90 7.84 16.05
CA VAL A 166 21.18 7.13 16.20
C VAL A 166 22.27 7.77 15.34
N PRO A 167 23.32 8.37 15.95
CA PRO A 167 24.33 9.09 15.21
C PRO A 167 25.34 8.16 14.53
N LEU A 168 25.87 8.62 13.41
CA LEU A 168 27.09 8.08 12.80
C LEU A 168 28.30 8.67 13.53
N THR A 169 29.15 7.81 14.09
CA THR A 169 30.26 8.20 14.96
C THR A 169 31.64 8.03 14.32
N ARG A 170 31.70 7.50 13.09
CA ARG A 170 32.97 7.20 12.40
C ARG A 170 32.86 7.48 10.90
N GLN A 171 33.89 8.11 10.32
CA GLN A 171 33.97 8.40 8.89
C GLN A 171 33.72 7.15 8.01
N ARG A 172 34.22 6.00 8.41
CA ARG A 172 34.01 4.73 7.67
C ARG A 172 32.54 4.37 7.49
N GLN A 173 31.66 4.72 8.44
CA GLN A 173 30.22 4.43 8.34
C GLN A 173 29.58 5.26 7.22
N VAL A 174 29.95 6.52 7.10
CA VAL A 174 29.53 7.42 6.02
C VAL A 174 30.04 6.88 4.67
N ASN A 175 31.31 6.46 4.61
CA ASN A 175 31.89 5.88 3.39
C ASN A 175 31.21 4.57 2.99
N HIS A 176 30.76 3.75 3.96
CA HIS A 176 29.98 2.55 3.68
C HIS A 176 28.61 2.87 3.08
N LEU A 177 27.92 3.88 3.63
CA LEU A 177 26.65 4.36 3.09
C LEU A 177 26.80 4.92 1.68
N GLN A 178 27.86 5.69 1.40
CA GLN A 178 28.14 6.18 0.07
C GLN A 178 28.25 5.03 -0.94
N LYS A 179 29.09 4.04 -0.63
CA LYS A 179 29.25 2.86 -1.48
C LYS A 179 27.97 2.05 -1.63
N LEU A 180 27.16 1.97 -0.57
CA LEU A 180 25.85 1.33 -0.63
C LEU A 180 24.92 2.07 -1.59
N LEU A 181 24.76 3.39 -1.41
CA LEU A 181 23.84 4.21 -2.19
C LEU A 181 24.23 4.31 -3.67
N THR A 182 25.52 4.30 -3.98
CA THR A 182 26.02 4.25 -5.36
C THR A 182 25.87 2.86 -6.01
N GLY A 183 25.39 1.85 -5.26
CA GLY A 183 25.21 0.49 -5.77
C GLY A 183 26.51 -0.28 -6.00
N SER A 184 27.68 0.25 -5.57
CA SER A 184 29.00 -0.34 -5.81
C SER A 184 29.35 -1.55 -4.93
N LEU A 185 28.42 -2.00 -4.07
CA LEU A 185 28.66 -3.14 -3.19
C LEU A 185 28.14 -4.47 -3.73
N ALA A 186 27.16 -4.45 -4.62
CA ALA A 186 26.53 -5.63 -5.17
C ALA A 186 25.98 -5.38 -6.57
N GLU A 187 26.00 -6.37 -7.44
CA GLU A 187 25.49 -6.30 -8.81
C GLU A 187 24.51 -7.43 -9.13
N ASP A 188 23.60 -7.18 -10.06
CA ASP A 188 22.68 -8.18 -10.61
C ASP A 188 23.44 -9.01 -11.67
N VAL A 189 23.42 -10.34 -11.53
CA VAL A 189 24.15 -11.24 -12.43
C VAL A 189 23.45 -11.39 -13.80
N GLY A 190 22.26 -10.84 -13.96
CA GLY A 190 21.52 -10.84 -15.24
C GLY A 190 20.98 -12.22 -15.66
N ASP A 191 21.02 -13.22 -14.80
CA ASP A 191 20.54 -14.55 -15.09
C ASP A 191 19.01 -14.68 -14.87
N ARG A 192 18.43 -15.77 -15.39
CA ARG A 192 17.00 -16.08 -15.25
C ARG A 192 16.56 -16.27 -13.78
N TYR A 193 17.51 -16.45 -12.87
CA TYR A 193 17.27 -16.70 -11.46
C TYR A 193 17.38 -15.45 -10.59
N GLY A 194 17.70 -14.30 -11.17
CA GLY A 194 17.80 -13.04 -10.44
C GLY A 194 18.85 -13.07 -9.33
N ARG A 195 20.02 -13.70 -9.56
CA ARG A 195 21.09 -13.75 -8.57
C ARG A 195 21.77 -12.40 -8.41
N VAL A 196 22.15 -12.08 -7.18
CA VAL A 196 22.94 -10.89 -6.84
C VAL A 196 24.32 -11.33 -6.38
N ARG A 197 25.36 -10.71 -6.94
CA ARG A 197 26.75 -10.97 -6.59
C ARG A 197 27.31 -9.83 -5.74
N LEU A 198 28.05 -10.18 -4.70
CA LEU A 198 28.78 -9.21 -3.89
C LEU A 198 30.07 -8.79 -4.61
N LEU A 199 30.34 -7.47 -4.65
CA LEU A 199 31.51 -6.87 -5.33
C LEU A 199 32.70 -6.60 -4.39
N ILE A 200 32.55 -6.84 -3.10
CA ILE A 200 33.54 -6.56 -2.07
C ILE A 200 33.91 -7.84 -1.30
N SER A 201 35.05 -7.79 -0.62
CA SER A 201 35.50 -8.90 0.22
C SER A 201 34.55 -9.14 1.41
N PHE A 202 34.55 -10.36 1.93
CA PHE A 202 33.75 -10.76 3.09
C PHE A 202 33.95 -9.85 4.31
N SER A 203 35.22 -9.51 4.63
CA SER A 203 35.52 -8.63 5.76
C SER A 203 34.87 -7.25 5.60
N LYS A 204 35.00 -6.64 4.43
CA LYS A 204 34.34 -5.34 4.13
C LYS A 204 32.82 -5.45 4.15
N ALA A 205 32.26 -6.53 3.62
CA ALA A 205 30.83 -6.77 3.66
C ALA A 205 30.28 -6.86 5.09
N TYR A 206 31.03 -7.52 5.98
CA TYR A 206 30.69 -7.57 7.39
C TYR A 206 30.69 -6.17 8.05
N GLU A 207 31.67 -5.32 7.75
CA GLU A 207 31.72 -3.94 8.27
C GLU A 207 30.55 -3.10 7.77
N VAL A 208 30.17 -3.24 6.49
CA VAL A 208 28.99 -2.58 5.92
C VAL A 208 27.73 -3.08 6.65
N LEU A 209 27.60 -4.39 6.85
CA LEU A 209 26.47 -4.97 7.58
C LEU A 209 26.36 -4.43 9.01
N GLN A 210 27.48 -4.23 9.71
CA GLN A 210 27.48 -3.59 11.04
C GLN A 210 26.97 -2.13 10.97
N THR A 211 27.35 -1.39 9.93
CA THR A 211 26.84 -0.01 9.73
C THR A 211 25.33 -0.02 9.50
N LEU A 212 24.84 -0.90 8.63
CA LEU A 212 23.39 -1.04 8.39
C LEU A 212 22.64 -1.46 9.65
N PHE A 213 23.19 -2.44 10.38
CA PHE A 213 22.62 -2.93 11.62
C PHE A 213 22.47 -1.79 12.65
N ARG A 214 23.51 -0.94 12.83
CA ARG A 214 23.47 0.21 13.72
C ARG A 214 22.34 1.18 13.35
N ILE A 215 22.22 1.54 12.08
CA ILE A 215 21.14 2.42 11.59
C ILE A 215 19.76 1.79 11.86
N MET A 216 19.64 0.46 11.65
CA MET A 216 18.39 -0.26 11.89
C MET A 216 18.05 -0.43 13.39
N CYS A 217 18.99 -0.19 14.30
CA CYS A 217 18.71 -0.16 15.74
C CYS A 217 17.96 1.11 16.17
N ASP A 218 17.88 2.12 15.31
CA ASP A 218 17.11 3.31 15.62
C ASP A 218 15.64 2.95 15.93
N PRO A 219 15.07 3.49 17.04
CA PRO A 219 13.67 3.26 17.41
C PRO A 219 12.68 3.67 16.30
N TRP A 220 13.07 4.60 15.41
CA TRP A 220 12.28 5.01 14.27
C TRP A 220 11.80 3.81 13.43
N TRP A 221 12.63 2.81 13.21
CA TRP A 221 12.28 1.62 12.43
C TRP A 221 11.31 0.66 13.11
N THR A 222 11.05 0.81 14.40
CA THR A 222 10.27 -0.15 15.18
C THR A 222 8.82 0.23 15.39
N ARG A 223 8.44 1.48 15.20
CA ARG A 223 7.09 1.98 15.44
C ARG A 223 6.16 1.69 14.25
N ARG A 224 4.91 1.32 14.53
CA ARG A 224 3.88 1.05 13.50
C ARG A 224 3.53 2.30 12.70
N TRP A 225 3.33 3.43 13.36
CA TRP A 225 3.00 4.70 12.71
C TRP A 225 4.06 5.13 11.70
N ILE A 226 5.31 5.06 12.07
CA ILE A 226 6.43 5.42 11.18
C ILE A 226 6.46 4.56 9.92
N PHE A 227 6.07 3.28 10.02
CA PHE A 227 5.92 2.45 8.82
C PHE A 227 4.89 3.05 7.85
N GLN A 228 3.71 3.47 8.35
CA GLN A 228 2.69 4.11 7.54
C GLN A 228 3.17 5.44 6.95
N GLU A 229 3.80 6.28 7.77
CA GLU A 229 4.28 7.60 7.38
C GLU A 229 5.23 7.52 6.18
N GLU A 230 6.21 6.61 6.21
CA GLU A 230 7.10 6.35 5.07
C GLU A 230 6.37 5.65 3.91
N TYR A 231 5.55 4.65 4.21
CA TYR A 231 4.88 3.85 3.20
C TYR A 231 3.87 4.65 2.37
N CYS A 232 3.20 5.65 2.95
CA CYS A 232 2.16 6.44 2.28
C CYS A 232 2.69 7.67 1.52
N THR A 233 3.99 7.93 1.49
CA THR A 233 4.53 9.09 0.77
C THR A 233 4.38 8.96 -0.75
N SER A 234 4.08 10.07 -1.43
CA SER A 234 4.04 10.13 -2.90
C SER A 234 5.44 10.35 -3.51
N THR A 235 6.32 10.98 -2.76
CA THR A 235 7.74 11.18 -3.11
C THR A 235 8.63 10.36 -2.17
N ALA A 236 9.91 10.21 -2.50
CA ALA A 236 10.83 9.54 -1.60
C ALA A 236 11.00 10.34 -0.30
N MET A 237 10.76 9.69 0.84
CA MET A 237 11.09 10.26 2.14
C MET A 237 12.61 10.45 2.26
N GLN A 238 13.04 11.60 2.75
CA GLN A 238 14.44 11.85 3.09
C GLN A 238 14.69 11.45 4.54
N LEU A 239 15.76 10.71 4.81
CA LEU A 239 16.18 10.36 6.16
C LEU A 239 17.28 11.31 6.62
N LEU A 240 17.06 11.98 7.74
CA LEU A 240 18.06 12.78 8.43
C LEU A 240 18.77 11.89 9.44
N ILE A 241 20.04 11.59 9.22
CA ILE A 241 20.87 10.76 10.10
C ILE A 241 21.89 11.67 10.77
N PRO A 242 21.87 11.79 12.12
CA PRO A 242 22.81 12.65 12.82
C PRO A 242 24.24 12.14 12.67
N MET A 243 25.19 13.05 12.63
CA MET A 243 26.63 12.76 12.53
C MET A 243 27.41 13.51 13.59
N GLU A 244 28.49 12.92 14.07
CA GLU A 244 29.44 13.66 14.90
C GLU A 244 30.12 14.77 14.08
N LEU A 245 30.37 15.91 14.71
CA LEU A 245 30.94 17.11 14.08
C LEU A 245 32.32 16.89 13.42
N SER A 246 33.07 15.88 13.87
CA SER A 246 34.37 15.52 13.29
C SER A 246 34.30 14.79 11.95
N ILE A 247 33.11 14.37 11.52
CA ILE A 247 32.92 13.57 10.33
C ILE A 247 32.71 14.47 9.11
N LYS A 248 33.47 14.22 8.05
CA LYS A 248 33.28 14.89 6.76
C LYS A 248 32.06 14.34 6.04
N LYS A 249 31.21 15.24 5.53
CA LYS A 249 30.05 14.88 4.71
C LYS A 249 30.47 14.25 3.39
N LEU A 250 29.54 13.56 2.77
CA LEU A 250 29.68 13.06 1.41
C LEU A 250 29.60 14.23 0.41
N ASP A 251 30.31 14.13 -0.70
CA ASP A 251 30.22 15.10 -1.81
C ASP A 251 28.82 15.17 -2.45
N ILE A 252 27.96 14.17 -2.16
CA ILE A 252 26.59 14.04 -2.66
C ILE A 252 25.57 14.70 -1.72
N ALA A 253 25.97 15.03 -0.47
CA ALA A 253 25.07 15.55 0.56
C ALA A 253 24.98 17.08 0.53
N ASP A 254 23.76 17.62 0.72
CA ASP A 254 23.55 19.05 0.89
C ASP A 254 24.39 19.59 2.06
N SER A 255 25.36 20.44 1.74
CA SER A 255 26.33 20.97 2.71
C SER A 255 25.71 21.87 3.79
N LYS A 256 24.46 22.33 3.58
CA LYS A 256 23.76 23.26 4.46
C LYS A 256 23.14 22.63 5.70
N VAL A 257 23.02 21.31 5.74
CA VAL A 257 22.40 20.58 6.85
C VAL A 257 23.48 19.83 7.63
N ASP A 258 23.45 19.82 8.97
CA ASP A 258 24.46 19.11 9.77
C ASP A 258 24.31 17.58 9.66
N ASP A 259 23.10 17.10 9.40
CA ASP A 259 22.79 15.70 9.21
C ASP A 259 23.25 15.15 7.85
N LEU A 260 23.43 13.84 7.77
CA LEU A 260 23.50 13.12 6.51
C LEU A 260 22.08 12.91 5.98
N VAL A 261 21.77 13.49 4.83
CA VAL A 261 20.47 13.37 4.16
C VAL A 261 20.54 12.27 3.10
N ILE A 262 19.69 11.26 3.17
CA ILE A 262 19.65 10.17 2.21
C ILE A 262 18.22 9.83 1.78
N ASP A 263 18.04 9.40 0.54
CA ASP A 263 16.77 8.91 0.02
C ASP A 263 16.43 7.54 0.62
N ALA A 264 15.29 7.43 1.33
CA ALA A 264 14.86 6.21 2.00
C ALA A 264 14.57 5.05 1.02
N ARG A 265 14.04 5.34 -0.18
CA ARG A 265 13.77 4.30 -1.18
C ARG A 265 15.05 3.72 -1.73
N LEU A 266 16.00 4.59 -2.10
CA LEU A 266 17.32 4.18 -2.57
C LEU A 266 18.05 3.39 -1.50
N PHE A 267 18.02 3.86 -0.26
CA PHE A 267 18.61 3.16 0.88
C PHE A 267 18.00 1.76 1.04
N ARG A 268 16.66 1.63 1.04
CA ARG A 268 15.97 0.34 1.14
C ARG A 268 16.32 -0.59 -0.02
N LEU A 269 16.33 -0.06 -1.24
CA LEU A 269 16.67 -0.80 -2.44
C LEU A 269 18.07 -1.43 -2.30
N GLN A 270 19.06 -0.60 -2.02
CA GLN A 270 20.45 -1.03 -1.96
C GLN A 270 20.77 -1.87 -0.73
N ALA A 271 20.17 -1.58 0.43
CA ALA A 271 20.30 -2.40 1.63
C ALA A 271 19.71 -3.79 1.42
N THR A 272 18.54 -3.90 0.77
CA THR A 272 17.93 -5.19 0.42
C THR A 272 18.81 -5.97 -0.54
N ARG A 273 19.28 -5.34 -1.62
CA ARG A 273 20.16 -5.93 -2.62
C ARG A 273 21.45 -6.46 -2.00
N PHE A 274 22.07 -5.66 -1.15
CA PHE A 274 23.27 -6.04 -0.42
C PHE A 274 23.05 -7.24 0.52
N CYS A 275 21.96 -7.25 1.30
CA CYS A 275 21.63 -8.35 2.19
C CYS A 275 21.35 -9.66 1.42
N ILE A 276 20.65 -9.59 0.28
CA ILE A 276 20.44 -10.74 -0.60
C ILE A 276 21.79 -11.29 -1.12
N ALA A 277 22.68 -10.41 -1.58
CA ALA A 277 24.02 -10.80 -2.01
C ALA A 277 24.82 -11.46 -0.90
N CYS A 278 24.75 -10.95 0.34
CA CYS A 278 25.40 -11.55 1.50
C CYS A 278 24.86 -12.95 1.82
N GLU A 279 23.55 -13.15 1.78
CA GLU A 279 22.92 -14.45 2.09
C GLU A 279 23.25 -15.53 1.04
N SER A 280 23.57 -15.15 -0.20
CA SER A 280 23.96 -16.09 -1.25
C SER A 280 25.37 -16.71 -1.04
N ILE A 281 26.20 -16.10 -0.20
CA ILE A 281 27.59 -16.53 0.01
C ILE A 281 27.70 -17.53 1.17
N GLN A 282 28.40 -18.67 0.93
CA GLN A 282 28.54 -19.73 1.94
C GLN A 282 29.25 -19.25 3.22
N THR A 283 30.24 -18.38 3.11
CA THR A 283 31.02 -17.86 4.25
C THR A 283 30.18 -16.90 5.14
N PHE A 284 29.10 -16.31 4.61
CA PHE A 284 28.14 -15.49 5.37
C PHE A 284 27.13 -16.35 6.18
N ARG A 285 27.28 -17.68 6.16
CA ARG A 285 26.37 -18.61 6.86
C ARG A 285 26.54 -18.64 8.38
N SER A 286 27.39 -17.79 8.98
CA SER A 286 27.43 -17.69 10.45
C SER A 286 26.02 -17.30 10.96
N ARG A 287 25.63 -17.90 12.10
CA ARG A 287 24.31 -17.64 12.71
C ARG A 287 24.07 -16.15 12.96
N ARG A 288 25.13 -15.43 13.35
CA ARG A 288 25.12 -13.99 13.64
C ARG A 288 24.91 -13.14 12.38
N SER A 289 25.69 -13.40 11.31
CA SER A 289 25.58 -12.61 10.07
C SER A 289 24.22 -12.77 9.40
N ARG A 290 23.71 -14.01 9.34
CA ARG A 290 22.34 -14.27 8.84
C ARG A 290 21.27 -13.59 9.66
N TRP A 291 21.40 -13.61 10.98
CA TRP A 291 20.48 -12.90 11.86
C TRP A 291 20.49 -11.40 11.57
N GLN A 292 21.67 -10.79 11.41
CA GLN A 292 21.81 -9.37 11.10
C GLN A 292 21.23 -9.01 9.71
N CYS A 293 21.50 -9.79 8.67
CA CYS A 293 20.87 -9.60 7.36
C CYS A 293 19.32 -9.63 7.46
N ARG A 294 18.80 -10.64 8.15
CA ARG A 294 17.34 -10.74 8.38
C ARG A 294 16.79 -9.59 9.20
N PHE A 295 17.55 -9.10 10.17
CA PHE A 295 17.18 -7.94 10.97
C PHE A 295 17.07 -6.68 10.10
N VAL A 296 18.03 -6.42 9.21
CA VAL A 296 18.00 -5.34 8.23
C VAL A 296 16.80 -5.51 7.28
N LEU A 297 16.63 -6.69 6.70
CA LEU A 297 15.53 -6.99 5.78
C LEU A 297 14.14 -6.87 6.42
N ARG A 298 13.99 -7.12 7.71
CA ARG A 298 12.72 -6.94 8.43
C ARG A 298 12.32 -5.48 8.54
N ARG A 299 13.29 -4.55 8.61
CA ARG A 299 13.07 -3.12 8.86
C ARG A 299 13.16 -2.26 7.61
N ALA A 300 14.15 -2.52 6.77
CA ALA A 300 14.48 -1.71 5.61
C ALA A 300 14.31 -2.43 4.26
N LYS A 301 13.41 -3.43 4.17
CA LYS A 301 13.22 -4.15 2.92
C LYS A 301 12.58 -3.28 1.82
N SER A 302 13.04 -3.50 0.60
CA SER A 302 12.35 -3.07 -0.61
C SER A 302 11.49 -4.21 -1.14
N TYR A 303 10.17 -4.01 -1.21
CA TYR A 303 9.25 -5.05 -1.68
C TYR A 303 9.51 -5.42 -3.15
N ASN A 304 9.84 -4.44 -3.99
CA ASN A 304 10.16 -4.67 -5.40
C ASN A 304 11.38 -5.56 -5.57
N MET A 305 12.45 -5.31 -4.80
CA MET A 305 13.64 -6.15 -4.81
C MET A 305 13.33 -7.56 -4.35
N LEU A 306 12.61 -7.72 -3.24
CA LEU A 306 12.22 -9.03 -2.74
C LEU A 306 11.38 -9.80 -3.76
N ARG A 307 10.48 -9.14 -4.49
CA ARG A 307 9.71 -9.75 -5.57
C ARG A 307 10.60 -10.21 -6.71
N ARG A 308 11.48 -9.33 -7.22
CA ARG A 308 12.38 -9.63 -8.35
C ARG A 308 13.23 -10.87 -8.10
N TYR A 309 13.68 -11.09 -6.88
CA TYR A 309 14.53 -12.22 -6.49
C TYR A 309 13.74 -13.37 -5.86
N GLY A 310 12.44 -13.44 -6.03
CA GLY A 310 11.61 -14.53 -5.52
C GLY A 310 11.42 -14.57 -4.00
N TRP A 311 11.95 -13.60 -3.26
CA TRP A 311 11.88 -13.57 -1.79
C TRP A 311 10.49 -13.22 -1.22
N MET A 312 9.56 -12.81 -2.08
CA MET A 312 8.15 -12.61 -1.71
C MET A 312 7.32 -13.88 -1.81
N ILE A 313 7.94 -14.98 -2.17
CA ILE A 313 7.32 -16.29 -2.17
C ILE A 313 7.31 -16.80 -0.74
N ASN A 314 6.17 -17.31 -0.26
CA ASN A 314 6.10 -17.95 1.06
C ASN A 314 6.80 -19.33 1.02
N ASP A 315 6.94 -19.97 2.19
CA ASP A 315 7.59 -21.30 2.33
C ASP A 315 6.91 -22.39 1.46
N THR A 316 5.70 -22.14 0.96
CA THR A 316 4.97 -23.02 0.02
C THR A 316 5.16 -22.63 -1.45
N GLY A 317 6.07 -21.72 -1.77
CA GLY A 317 6.34 -21.28 -3.14
C GLY A 317 5.27 -20.38 -3.78
N ARG A 318 4.38 -19.79 -3.00
CA ARG A 318 3.25 -18.99 -3.50
C ARG A 318 3.42 -17.50 -3.23
N ASN A 319 3.11 -16.66 -4.24
CA ASN A 319 3.10 -15.21 -4.07
C ASN A 319 1.98 -14.79 -3.10
N LEU A 320 2.33 -13.89 -2.16
CA LEU A 320 1.36 -13.32 -1.22
C LEU A 320 0.81 -11.98 -1.74
N ALA A 321 -0.45 -11.69 -1.45
CA ALA A 321 -1.03 -10.38 -1.69
C ALA A 321 -0.33 -9.29 -0.86
N MET A 322 -0.20 -8.08 -1.42
CA MET A 322 0.51 -6.99 -0.73
C MET A 322 -0.15 -6.57 0.59
N SER A 323 -1.49 -6.54 0.67
CA SER A 323 -2.21 -6.22 1.91
C SER A 323 -1.84 -7.15 3.06
N THR A 324 -1.64 -8.44 2.78
CA THR A 324 -1.22 -9.41 3.79
C THR A 324 0.23 -9.20 4.24
N ARG A 325 1.10 -8.77 3.32
CA ARG A 325 2.48 -8.38 3.66
C ARG A 325 2.52 -7.13 4.51
N ILE A 326 1.77 -6.11 4.14
CA ILE A 326 1.62 -4.87 4.90
C ILE A 326 1.15 -5.18 6.32
N LEU A 327 0.06 -5.95 6.45
CA LEU A 327 -0.46 -6.35 7.76
C LEU A 327 0.59 -7.08 8.61
N ALA A 328 1.28 -8.06 8.02
CA ALA A 328 2.34 -8.79 8.73
C ALA A 328 3.50 -7.89 9.18
N ASP A 329 3.85 -6.85 8.41
CA ASP A 329 4.90 -5.92 8.77
C ASP A 329 4.45 -4.89 9.81
N ILE A 330 3.21 -4.45 9.78
CA ILE A 330 2.59 -3.60 10.80
C ILE A 330 2.56 -4.34 12.14
N CYS A 331 2.06 -5.57 12.17
CA CYS A 331 1.91 -6.37 13.39
C CYS A 331 3.25 -6.79 14.03
N ARG A 332 4.36 -6.75 13.29
CA ARG A 332 5.71 -6.99 13.83
C ARG A 332 6.33 -5.77 14.51
N ARG A 333 5.68 -4.61 14.43
CA ARG A 333 6.17 -3.35 15.00
C ARG A 333 5.41 -3.02 16.26
N SER A 334 6.03 -2.19 17.12
CA SER A 334 5.42 -1.75 18.37
C SER A 334 4.43 -0.60 18.15
N ALA A 335 3.37 -0.58 18.93
CA ALA A 335 2.46 0.54 19.07
C ALA A 335 2.10 0.69 20.57
N SER A 336 1.97 1.91 21.05
CA SER A 336 1.51 2.19 22.41
C SER A 336 0.01 1.90 22.57
N VAL A 337 -0.77 2.11 21.53
CA VAL A 337 -2.20 1.79 21.47
C VAL A 337 -2.41 0.74 20.37
N GLN A 338 -2.86 -0.44 20.76
CA GLN A 338 -2.95 -1.57 19.81
C GLN A 338 -4.04 -1.37 18.75
N SER A 339 -5.15 -0.71 19.10
CA SER A 339 -6.24 -0.40 18.16
C SER A 339 -5.83 0.54 17.01
N ASP A 340 -4.74 1.29 17.17
CA ASP A 340 -4.17 2.12 16.08
C ASP A 340 -3.83 1.28 14.84
N THR A 341 -3.61 -0.02 15.02
CA THR A 341 -3.36 -0.97 13.93
C THR A 341 -4.44 -0.94 12.86
N LEU A 342 -5.70 -0.71 13.25
CA LEU A 342 -6.84 -0.61 12.32
C LEU A 342 -6.68 0.60 11.39
N ALA A 343 -6.39 1.77 11.95
CA ALA A 343 -6.18 2.99 11.17
C ALA A 343 -4.93 2.89 10.28
N ILE A 344 -3.82 2.38 10.83
CA ILE A 344 -2.56 2.18 10.10
C ILE A 344 -2.75 1.21 8.92
N MET A 345 -3.41 0.06 9.15
CA MET A 345 -3.70 -0.89 8.07
C MET A 345 -4.58 -0.25 6.99
N ALA A 346 -5.64 0.43 7.41
CA ALA A 346 -6.56 1.07 6.49
C ALA A 346 -5.88 2.17 5.67
N ASN A 347 -4.98 2.94 6.26
CA ASN A 347 -4.18 3.96 5.59
C ASN A 347 -3.19 3.34 4.59
N CYS A 348 -2.41 2.35 5.02
CA CYS A 348 -1.43 1.67 4.16
C CYS A 348 -2.08 0.90 2.99
N CYS A 349 -3.24 0.29 3.23
CA CYS A 349 -3.96 -0.45 2.19
C CYS A 349 -4.86 0.45 1.33
N GLY A 350 -5.01 1.73 1.66
CA GLY A 350 -5.90 2.66 0.96
C GLY A 350 -7.37 2.26 1.09
N TYR A 351 -7.78 1.69 2.22
CA TYR A 351 -9.15 1.25 2.42
C TYR A 351 -10.11 2.44 2.48
N SER A 352 -11.24 2.34 1.79
CA SER A 352 -12.30 3.36 1.81
C SER A 352 -13.16 3.26 3.07
N THR A 353 -13.50 2.04 3.46
CA THR A 353 -14.25 1.78 4.70
C THR A 353 -13.29 1.74 5.88
N ARG A 354 -13.61 2.49 6.92
CA ARG A 354 -12.84 2.59 8.16
C ARG A 354 -13.63 2.02 9.32
N LEU A 355 -12.98 1.74 10.44
CA LEU A 355 -13.62 1.27 11.65
C LEU A 355 -13.47 2.31 12.77
N ASP A 356 -14.59 2.63 13.41
CA ASP A 356 -14.63 3.46 14.61
C ASP A 356 -14.45 2.58 15.86
N VAL A 357 -13.32 2.74 16.52
CA VAL A 357 -12.95 1.94 17.69
C VAL A 357 -13.90 2.20 18.85
N GLU A 358 -14.33 3.45 19.09
CA GLU A 358 -15.23 3.80 20.18
C GLU A 358 -16.61 3.17 20.00
N GLN A 359 -17.16 3.21 18.77
CA GLN A 359 -18.42 2.55 18.44
C GLN A 359 -18.33 1.03 18.56
N LEU A 360 -17.22 0.43 18.12
CA LEU A 360 -17.00 -1.02 18.27
C LEU A 360 -16.97 -1.43 19.74
N GLU A 361 -16.25 -0.69 20.58
CA GLU A 361 -16.16 -0.97 22.02
C GLU A 361 -17.51 -0.78 22.72
N ALA A 362 -18.28 0.25 22.34
CA ALA A 362 -19.65 0.47 22.83
C ALA A 362 -20.60 -0.67 22.41
N ALA A 363 -20.42 -1.24 21.22
CA ALA A 363 -21.16 -2.42 20.75
C ALA A 363 -20.66 -3.76 21.36
N GLY A 364 -19.70 -3.71 22.30
CA GLY A 364 -19.16 -4.91 22.95
C GLY A 364 -18.14 -5.69 22.10
N VAL A 365 -17.68 -5.13 20.99
CA VAL A 365 -16.62 -5.74 20.18
C VAL A 365 -15.26 -5.36 20.76
N ARG A 366 -14.57 -6.33 21.32
CA ARG A 366 -13.26 -6.10 21.98
C ARG A 366 -12.09 -6.74 21.27
N SER A 367 -12.31 -7.58 20.25
CA SER A 367 -11.25 -8.30 19.53
C SER A 367 -10.59 -7.43 18.46
N LEU A 368 -9.32 -7.19 18.61
CA LEU A 368 -8.53 -6.55 17.55
C LEU A 368 -8.36 -7.48 16.34
N SER A 369 -8.18 -8.77 16.55
CA SER A 369 -8.06 -9.78 15.50
C SER A 369 -9.28 -9.83 14.60
N LEU A 370 -10.48 -9.91 15.19
CA LEU A 370 -11.72 -9.94 14.39
C LEU A 370 -12.02 -8.60 13.75
N ALA A 371 -11.66 -7.48 14.38
CA ALA A 371 -11.76 -6.16 13.76
C ALA A 371 -10.83 -6.02 12.55
N LEU A 372 -9.60 -6.55 12.60
CA LEU A 372 -8.69 -6.58 11.45
C LEU A 372 -9.22 -7.47 10.32
N LEU A 373 -9.77 -8.63 10.65
CA LEU A 373 -10.39 -9.54 9.67
C LEU A 373 -11.61 -8.88 9.02
N ALA A 374 -12.49 -8.26 9.80
CA ALA A 374 -13.63 -7.52 9.27
C ALA A 374 -13.17 -6.39 8.37
N LEU A 375 -12.22 -5.56 8.82
CA LEU A 375 -11.66 -4.46 8.04
C LEU A 375 -11.10 -4.92 6.69
N PHE A 376 -10.45 -6.09 6.66
CA PHE A 376 -9.93 -6.72 5.45
C PHE A 376 -11.07 -7.10 4.49
N ILE A 377 -12.10 -7.80 4.99
CA ILE A 377 -13.20 -8.32 4.16
C ILE A 377 -14.12 -7.19 3.65
N ILE A 378 -14.54 -6.27 4.51
CA ILE A 378 -15.48 -5.19 4.14
C ILE A 378 -14.87 -4.21 3.12
N ASN A 379 -13.55 -4.18 3.00
CA ASN A 379 -12.87 -3.45 1.95
C ASN A 379 -12.69 -4.23 0.64
N GLY A 380 -13.35 -5.39 0.51
CA GLY A 380 -13.41 -6.16 -0.73
C GLY A 380 -12.19 -7.01 -1.02
N GLU A 381 -11.35 -7.30 -0.03
CA GLU A 381 -10.26 -8.25 -0.18
C GLU A 381 -10.82 -9.66 -0.43
N ILE A 382 -10.26 -10.34 -1.43
CA ILE A 382 -10.82 -11.59 -1.94
C ILE A 382 -10.28 -12.76 -1.12
N LEU A 383 -11.18 -13.60 -0.64
CA LEU A 383 -10.86 -14.85 0.06
C LEU A 383 -10.75 -16.02 -0.92
N ASN A 384 -9.83 -16.93 -0.64
CA ASN A 384 -9.72 -18.21 -1.34
C ASN A 384 -10.60 -19.26 -0.66
N HIS A 385 -11.61 -19.73 -1.35
CA HIS A 385 -12.61 -20.69 -0.86
C HIS A 385 -12.14 -22.16 -0.97
N SER A 386 -11.05 -22.43 -1.72
CA SER A 386 -10.57 -23.81 -1.95
C SER A 386 -9.73 -24.39 -0.81
N LEU A 387 -9.57 -23.66 0.31
CA LEU A 387 -8.81 -24.09 1.47
C LEU A 387 -9.75 -24.52 2.60
N GLU A 388 -9.68 -25.78 2.97
CA GLU A 388 -10.59 -26.37 3.96
C GLU A 388 -10.19 -26.09 5.41
N HIS A 389 -8.89 -25.95 5.71
CA HIS A 389 -8.41 -25.77 7.07
C HIS A 389 -7.40 -24.63 7.19
N CYS A 390 -7.51 -23.85 8.24
CA CYS A 390 -6.50 -22.91 8.68
C CYS A 390 -6.23 -23.11 10.17
N VAL A 391 -5.07 -23.65 10.48
CA VAL A 391 -4.56 -23.70 11.84
C VAL A 391 -3.67 -22.47 12.03
N GLY A 392 -3.99 -21.59 12.96
CA GLY A 392 -3.16 -20.43 13.26
C GLY A 392 -3.95 -19.19 13.65
N THR A 393 -3.22 -18.08 13.74
CA THR A 393 -3.78 -16.78 14.12
C THR A 393 -4.64 -16.19 12.99
N THR A 394 -5.44 -15.16 13.31
CA THR A 394 -6.20 -14.39 12.31
C THR A 394 -5.28 -13.83 11.21
N ILE A 395 -4.05 -13.43 11.56
CA ILE A 395 -3.07 -12.96 10.57
C ILE A 395 -2.66 -14.10 9.63
N ASP A 396 -2.49 -15.32 10.17
CA ASP A 396 -2.16 -16.49 9.35
C ASP A 396 -3.34 -16.90 8.48
N PHE A 397 -4.58 -16.79 8.98
CA PHE A 397 -5.79 -16.94 8.17
C PHE A 397 -5.80 -15.95 7.01
N ILE A 398 -5.64 -14.64 7.26
CA ILE A 398 -5.59 -13.61 6.21
C ILE A 398 -4.49 -13.92 5.18
N LYS A 399 -3.31 -14.36 5.61
CA LYS A 399 -2.20 -14.75 4.71
C LYS A 399 -2.53 -15.99 3.87
N THR A 400 -3.15 -16.98 4.46
CA THR A 400 -3.45 -18.26 3.80
C THR A 400 -4.67 -18.17 2.90
N HIS A 401 -5.71 -17.48 3.34
CA HIS A 401 -6.98 -17.37 2.62
C HIS A 401 -7.07 -16.15 1.69
N SER A 402 -6.16 -15.18 1.75
CA SER A 402 -6.15 -14.15 0.71
C SER A 402 -5.82 -14.75 -0.65
N PHE A 403 -6.50 -14.26 -1.68
CA PHE A 403 -6.30 -14.76 -3.03
C PHE A 403 -4.87 -14.46 -3.53
N ARG A 404 -4.07 -15.49 -3.75
CA ARG A 404 -2.60 -15.43 -3.77
C ARG A 404 -1.95 -15.09 -5.11
N ARG A 405 -2.69 -15.12 -6.21
CA ARG A 405 -2.11 -14.97 -7.56
C ARG A 405 -1.95 -13.53 -8.02
N PHE A 406 -2.27 -12.57 -7.18
CA PHE A 406 -2.10 -11.17 -7.51
C PHE A 406 -0.62 -10.78 -7.51
N SER A 407 -0.11 -10.41 -8.69
CA SER A 407 1.20 -9.79 -8.82
C SER A 407 1.06 -8.28 -8.67
N PRO A 408 1.84 -7.65 -7.77
CA PRO A 408 1.82 -6.20 -7.66
C PRO A 408 2.30 -5.58 -8.98
N PRO A 409 1.84 -4.35 -9.33
CA PRO A 409 2.28 -3.66 -10.54
C PRO A 409 3.80 -3.48 -10.55
N THR A 410 4.37 -3.47 -11.75
CA THR A 410 5.83 -3.37 -11.97
C THR A 410 6.41 -1.98 -11.75
N CYS A 411 5.59 -0.99 -11.43
CA CYS A 411 6.03 0.38 -11.24
C CYS A 411 6.95 0.53 -10.03
N ASP A 412 8.23 0.85 -10.29
CA ASP A 412 9.29 0.94 -9.27
C ASP A 412 9.32 2.26 -8.49
N GLN A 413 8.42 3.19 -8.79
CA GLN A 413 8.53 4.56 -8.29
C GLN A 413 7.99 4.77 -6.87
N GLN A 414 7.24 3.82 -6.30
CA GLN A 414 6.62 3.95 -4.98
C GLN A 414 6.86 2.72 -4.12
N LEU A 415 6.97 2.90 -2.79
CA LEU A 415 6.97 1.80 -1.83
C LEU A 415 5.63 1.09 -1.81
N THR A 416 4.56 1.80 -2.15
CA THR A 416 3.19 1.32 -2.19
C THR A 416 2.83 0.76 -3.54
N PHE A 417 2.29 -0.45 -3.54
CA PHE A 417 1.53 -0.96 -4.66
C PHE A 417 0.08 -0.54 -4.46
N MET A 418 -0.44 0.28 -5.36
CA MET A 418 -1.86 0.60 -5.33
C MET A 418 -2.64 -0.65 -5.71
N LYS A 419 -3.24 -1.28 -4.72
CA LYS A 419 -4.04 -2.46 -4.92
C LYS A 419 -5.44 -2.05 -5.33
N ARG A 420 -5.82 -2.39 -6.56
CA ARG A 420 -7.13 -2.09 -7.13
C ARG A 420 -8.02 -3.32 -7.25
N CYS A 421 -7.44 -4.52 -7.14
CA CYS A 421 -8.14 -5.79 -7.30
C CYS A 421 -8.96 -6.14 -6.06
N ARG A 422 -10.11 -5.50 -5.88
CA ARG A 422 -11.03 -5.68 -4.76
C ARG A 422 -12.46 -5.74 -5.25
N LEU A 423 -13.29 -6.45 -4.50
CA LEU A 423 -14.74 -6.42 -4.68
C LEU A 423 -15.32 -5.08 -4.21
N SER A 424 -16.38 -4.62 -4.86
CA SER A 424 -17.12 -3.40 -4.49
C SER A 424 -18.39 -3.74 -3.73
N ARG A 425 -18.95 -2.77 -2.97
CA ARG A 425 -20.25 -2.87 -2.30
C ARG A 425 -20.42 -4.15 -1.48
N ILE A 426 -19.50 -4.36 -0.55
CA ILE A 426 -19.51 -5.54 0.32
C ILE A 426 -20.59 -5.43 1.39
N HIS A 427 -21.41 -6.47 1.49
CA HIS A 427 -22.33 -6.68 2.58
C HIS A 427 -22.12 -8.08 3.18
N LEU A 428 -21.92 -8.16 4.50
CA LEU A 428 -21.71 -9.42 5.20
C LEU A 428 -23.06 -9.94 5.70
N CYS A 429 -23.37 -11.19 5.40
CA CYS A 429 -24.55 -11.89 5.88
C CYS A 429 -24.17 -13.28 6.41
N ASN A 430 -25.13 -14.01 7.01
CA ASN A 430 -24.86 -15.32 7.60
C ASN A 430 -24.36 -16.34 6.56
N GLU A 431 -24.85 -16.25 5.34
CA GLU A 431 -24.53 -17.17 4.24
C GLU A 431 -23.16 -16.88 3.61
N GLY A 432 -22.69 -15.61 3.64
CA GLY A 432 -21.45 -15.24 2.97
C GLY A 432 -21.23 -13.74 2.83
N ILE A 433 -20.45 -13.41 1.81
CA ILE A 433 -20.06 -12.06 1.42
C ILE A 433 -20.84 -11.69 0.17
N GLN A 434 -21.80 -10.78 0.28
CA GLN A 434 -22.53 -10.25 -0.87
C GLN A 434 -21.74 -9.12 -1.53
N THR A 435 -21.80 -9.07 -2.85
CA THR A 435 -21.23 -7.98 -3.68
C THR A 435 -22.04 -7.82 -4.95
N VAL A 436 -21.72 -6.78 -5.73
CA VAL A 436 -22.44 -6.45 -6.97
C VAL A 436 -21.46 -6.42 -8.13
N GLY A 437 -21.86 -6.96 -9.27
CA GLY A 437 -21.01 -6.97 -10.45
C GLY A 437 -21.69 -7.56 -11.69
N TYR A 438 -20.89 -7.90 -12.67
CA TYR A 438 -21.31 -8.47 -13.95
C TYR A 438 -20.89 -9.94 -14.02
N ILE A 439 -21.77 -10.79 -14.52
CA ILE A 439 -21.50 -12.21 -14.77
C ILE A 439 -21.37 -12.40 -16.27
N TRP A 440 -20.20 -12.82 -16.71
CA TRP A 440 -19.86 -13.09 -18.10
C TRP A 440 -19.76 -14.59 -18.34
N GLN A 441 -20.12 -15.02 -19.53
CA GLN A 441 -19.87 -16.37 -20.01
C GLN A 441 -19.01 -16.33 -21.25
N CYS A 442 -17.87 -17.02 -21.24
CA CYS A 442 -16.98 -17.17 -22.40
C CYS A 442 -17.68 -18.02 -23.47
N ARG A 443 -17.96 -17.43 -24.64
CA ARG A 443 -18.72 -18.07 -25.74
C ARG A 443 -17.88 -18.39 -26.96
N GLN A 444 -16.84 -17.62 -27.19
CA GLN A 444 -16.01 -17.75 -28.39
C GLN A 444 -14.53 -17.60 -28.04
N VAL A 445 -13.69 -18.39 -28.72
CA VAL A 445 -12.23 -18.25 -28.67
C VAL A 445 -11.78 -17.60 -29.96
N ILE A 446 -10.95 -16.57 -29.84
CA ILE A 446 -10.31 -15.95 -31.00
C ILE A 446 -8.85 -16.40 -31.02
N GLN A 447 -8.44 -16.96 -32.15
CA GLN A 447 -7.04 -17.12 -32.51
C GLN A 447 -6.69 -16.04 -33.54
N LEU A 448 -5.91 -15.07 -33.14
CA LEU A 448 -5.40 -14.09 -34.09
C LEU A 448 -4.31 -14.73 -34.95
N PRO A 449 -4.32 -14.52 -36.25
CA PRO A 449 -3.24 -14.99 -37.15
C PRO A 449 -1.91 -14.37 -36.66
N CYS A 450 -0.81 -15.08 -36.92
CA CYS A 450 0.53 -14.58 -36.61
C CYS A 450 0.70 -13.13 -37.09
N MET A 451 0.92 -12.24 -36.16
CA MET A 451 1.17 -10.84 -36.45
C MET A 451 2.68 -10.61 -36.49
N SER A 452 3.14 -9.75 -37.38
CA SER A 452 4.54 -9.32 -37.39
C SER A 452 4.88 -8.55 -36.10
N SER A 453 6.16 -8.56 -35.73
CA SER A 453 6.61 -7.84 -34.55
C SER A 453 6.33 -6.32 -34.61
N SER A 454 6.17 -5.75 -35.81
CA SER A 454 5.78 -4.35 -35.99
C SER A 454 4.29 -4.14 -35.73
N GLU A 455 3.43 -5.02 -36.24
CA GLU A 455 1.97 -4.97 -36.01
C GLU A 455 1.61 -5.20 -34.54
N CYS A 456 2.34 -6.10 -33.84
CA CYS A 456 2.14 -6.33 -32.42
C CYS A 456 2.52 -5.14 -31.52
N ARG A 457 3.34 -4.19 -32.01
CA ARG A 457 3.72 -2.98 -31.24
C ARG A 457 2.63 -1.91 -31.30
N ASP A 458 1.74 -1.97 -32.27
CA ASP A 458 0.61 -1.05 -32.36
C ASP A 458 -0.63 -1.66 -31.71
N ALA A 459 -0.93 -1.19 -30.50
CA ALA A 459 -2.10 -1.62 -29.73
C ALA A 459 -3.41 -1.40 -30.54
N GLY A 460 -3.47 -0.35 -31.37
CA GLY A 460 -4.61 -0.05 -32.22
C GLY A 460 -4.87 -1.13 -33.24
N THR A 461 -3.83 -1.60 -33.93
CA THR A 461 -3.93 -2.68 -34.92
C THR A 461 -4.40 -3.99 -34.27
N VAL A 462 -3.89 -4.32 -33.06
CA VAL A 462 -4.33 -5.51 -32.32
C VAL A 462 -5.81 -5.42 -31.97
N LEU A 463 -6.24 -4.31 -31.40
CA LEU A 463 -7.63 -4.11 -30.99
C LEU A 463 -8.58 -4.03 -32.18
N ALA A 464 -8.17 -3.42 -33.30
CA ALA A 464 -8.96 -3.40 -34.55
C ALA A 464 -9.19 -4.81 -35.08
N ARG A 465 -8.19 -5.68 -35.08
CA ARG A 465 -8.36 -7.10 -35.45
C ARG A 465 -9.27 -7.86 -34.49
N ILE A 466 -9.18 -7.62 -33.20
CA ILE A 466 -10.11 -8.22 -32.23
C ILE A 466 -11.53 -7.72 -32.52
N ALA A 467 -11.70 -6.43 -32.81
CA ALA A 467 -12.99 -5.81 -33.07
C ALA A 467 -13.73 -6.45 -34.26
N THR A 468 -13.01 -7.01 -35.26
CA THR A 468 -13.65 -7.73 -36.40
C THR A 468 -14.43 -8.97 -35.95
N HIS A 469 -14.15 -9.51 -34.78
CA HIS A 469 -14.82 -10.69 -34.21
C HIS A 469 -15.97 -10.32 -33.25
N LEU A 470 -16.14 -9.02 -33.00
CA LEU A 470 -17.23 -8.48 -32.16
C LEU A 470 -18.42 -8.12 -33.06
N GLY A 471 -19.64 -8.15 -32.51
CA GLY A 471 -20.79 -7.56 -33.18
C GLY A 471 -20.57 -6.06 -33.49
N SER A 472 -21.23 -5.52 -34.49
CA SER A 472 -20.99 -4.15 -34.99
C SER A 472 -21.08 -3.08 -33.88
N SER A 473 -22.02 -3.22 -32.97
CA SER A 473 -22.17 -2.31 -31.81
C SER A 473 -20.98 -2.38 -30.85
N SER A 474 -20.56 -3.58 -30.46
CA SER A 474 -19.43 -3.80 -29.56
C SER A 474 -18.09 -3.44 -30.19
N ALA A 475 -17.92 -3.70 -31.48
CA ALA A 475 -16.76 -3.29 -32.26
C ALA A 475 -16.63 -1.77 -32.30
N ALA A 476 -17.74 -1.06 -32.57
CA ALA A 476 -17.77 0.39 -32.60
C ALA A 476 -17.47 0.99 -31.20
N LYS A 477 -18.02 0.40 -30.13
CA LYS A 477 -17.71 0.80 -28.74
C LYS A 477 -16.22 0.61 -28.41
N LEU A 478 -15.65 -0.54 -28.74
CA LEU A 478 -14.22 -0.83 -28.51
C LEU A 478 -13.33 0.14 -29.29
N GLN A 479 -13.67 0.39 -30.56
CA GLN A 479 -12.93 1.29 -31.43
C GLN A 479 -13.03 2.74 -30.95
N ALA A 480 -14.21 3.19 -30.54
CA ALA A 480 -14.42 4.53 -29.97
C ALA A 480 -13.62 4.69 -28.65
N CYS A 481 -13.64 3.69 -27.77
CA CYS A 481 -12.84 3.69 -26.56
C CYS A 481 -11.34 3.85 -26.84
N PHE A 482 -10.84 3.16 -27.88
CA PHE A 482 -9.44 3.24 -28.26
C PHE A 482 -9.07 4.56 -28.95
N GLU A 483 -9.95 5.10 -29.80
CA GLU A 483 -9.72 6.40 -30.44
C GLU A 483 -9.76 7.55 -29.43
N ASP A 484 -10.70 7.53 -28.50
CA ASP A 484 -10.77 8.49 -27.41
C ASP A 484 -9.55 8.41 -26.49
N TYR A 485 -9.10 7.21 -26.19
CA TYR A 485 -7.86 6.95 -25.44
C TYR A 485 -6.63 7.54 -26.18
N ARG A 486 -6.48 7.29 -27.48
CA ARG A 486 -5.39 7.85 -28.31
C ARG A 486 -5.40 9.39 -28.37
N LYS A 487 -6.58 10.00 -28.26
CA LYS A 487 -6.76 11.45 -28.23
C LYS A 487 -6.68 12.03 -26.81
N GLY A 488 -6.45 11.20 -25.80
CA GLY A 488 -6.53 11.60 -24.39
C GLY A 488 -7.95 11.90 -23.90
N ILE A 489 -8.97 11.50 -24.68
CA ILE A 489 -10.39 11.64 -24.35
C ILE A 489 -10.89 10.27 -23.96
N LEU A 490 -11.20 10.08 -22.69
CA LEU A 490 -11.73 8.81 -22.20
C LEU A 490 -13.23 8.68 -22.50
N PRO A 491 -13.70 7.47 -22.83
CA PRO A 491 -15.12 7.16 -22.89
C PRO A 491 -15.83 7.57 -21.61
N GLN A 492 -17.11 7.98 -21.71
CA GLN A 492 -17.84 8.53 -20.58
C GLN A 492 -17.85 7.63 -19.33
N PHE A 493 -17.89 6.30 -19.52
CA PHE A 493 -17.82 5.31 -18.43
C PHE A 493 -16.40 5.10 -17.87
N LEU A 494 -15.36 5.48 -18.63
CA LEU A 494 -13.96 5.45 -18.20
C LEU A 494 -13.45 6.82 -17.68
N ARG A 495 -14.25 7.89 -17.80
CA ARG A 495 -13.91 9.22 -17.28
C ARG A 495 -13.84 9.29 -15.76
N THR A 496 -14.05 8.17 -15.10
CA THR A 496 -13.81 8.06 -13.66
C THR A 496 -12.32 8.15 -13.40
N PRO A 497 -11.87 9.10 -12.57
CA PRO A 497 -10.46 9.28 -12.29
C PRO A 497 -9.79 7.97 -11.81
N GLY A 498 -8.74 7.53 -12.51
CA GLY A 498 -7.99 6.30 -12.22
C GLY A 498 -8.38 5.07 -13.02
N LEU A 499 -9.47 5.07 -13.80
CA LEU A 499 -9.78 4.01 -14.77
C LEU A 499 -8.86 4.07 -15.99
N GLU A 500 -8.26 5.20 -16.26
CA GLU A 500 -7.30 5.40 -17.35
C GLU A 500 -6.15 4.40 -17.26
N ASP A 501 -5.49 4.36 -16.10
CA ASP A 501 -4.38 3.44 -15.88
C ASP A 501 -4.82 1.96 -15.94
N VAL A 502 -6.06 1.68 -15.51
CA VAL A 502 -6.64 0.32 -15.56
C VAL A 502 -6.88 -0.12 -16.99
N PHE A 503 -7.42 0.78 -17.81
CA PHE A 503 -7.65 0.50 -19.22
C PHE A 503 -6.33 0.28 -19.96
N ASP A 504 -5.31 1.08 -19.66
CA ASP A 504 -3.95 0.90 -20.21
C ASP A 504 -3.35 -0.44 -19.82
N ASP A 505 -3.46 -0.81 -18.56
CA ASP A 505 -2.98 -2.09 -18.05
C ASP A 505 -3.71 -3.25 -18.74
N MET A 506 -5.03 -3.14 -18.95
CA MET A 506 -5.85 -4.15 -19.63
C MET A 506 -5.50 -4.26 -21.11
N VAL A 507 -5.39 -3.14 -21.81
CA VAL A 507 -5.00 -3.11 -23.23
C VAL A 507 -3.58 -3.65 -23.40
N GLY A 508 -2.65 -3.22 -22.56
CA GLY A 508 -1.28 -3.72 -22.55
C GLY A 508 -1.21 -5.23 -22.31
N ALA A 509 -2.03 -5.75 -21.40
CA ALA A 509 -2.13 -7.19 -21.14
C ALA A 509 -2.68 -7.97 -22.34
N ILE A 510 -3.67 -7.43 -23.06
CA ILE A 510 -4.21 -8.04 -24.28
C ILE A 510 -3.14 -8.07 -25.38
N VAL A 511 -2.47 -6.96 -25.64
CA VAL A 511 -1.38 -6.88 -26.62
C VAL A 511 -0.28 -7.89 -26.31
N GLN A 512 0.14 -7.97 -25.05
CA GLN A 512 1.15 -8.93 -24.62
C GLN A 512 0.68 -10.40 -24.74
N ALA A 513 -0.61 -10.66 -24.52
CA ALA A 513 -1.19 -11.99 -24.72
C ALA A 513 -1.16 -12.40 -26.19
N VAL A 514 -1.48 -11.47 -27.11
CA VAL A 514 -1.39 -11.70 -28.56
C VAL A 514 0.04 -12.00 -28.99
N ILE A 515 1.01 -11.18 -28.53
CA ILE A 515 2.44 -11.40 -28.81
C ILE A 515 2.90 -12.79 -28.34
N ASN A 516 2.39 -13.23 -27.18
CA ASN A 516 2.74 -14.53 -26.60
C ASN A 516 1.90 -15.71 -27.16
N GLY A 517 1.07 -15.50 -28.18
CA GLY A 517 0.22 -16.54 -28.78
C GLY A 517 -0.85 -17.12 -27.83
N LYS A 518 -1.27 -16.35 -26.82
CA LYS A 518 -2.32 -16.78 -25.89
C LYS A 518 -3.71 -16.67 -26.54
N HIS A 519 -4.61 -17.55 -26.11
CA HIS A 519 -6.01 -17.50 -26.54
C HIS A 519 -6.74 -16.29 -25.94
N ILE A 520 -7.57 -15.66 -26.76
CA ILE A 520 -8.47 -14.57 -26.38
C ILE A 520 -9.90 -15.10 -26.41
N PHE A 521 -10.65 -14.80 -25.35
CA PHE A 521 -12.03 -15.21 -25.20
C PHE A 521 -12.96 -14.01 -25.31
N LEU A 522 -13.96 -14.11 -26.18
CA LEU A 522 -15.10 -13.22 -26.17
C LEU A 522 -16.14 -13.73 -25.19
N ALA A 523 -16.61 -12.83 -24.35
CA ALA A 523 -17.59 -13.16 -23.34
C ALA A 523 -18.84 -12.27 -23.45
N GLN A 524 -19.98 -12.90 -23.21
CA GLN A 524 -21.31 -12.29 -23.18
C GLN A 524 -21.78 -12.14 -21.74
N LEU A 525 -22.51 -11.08 -21.45
CA LEU A 525 -23.28 -10.99 -20.21
C LEU A 525 -24.34 -12.10 -20.19
N VAL A 526 -24.52 -12.70 -19.02
CA VAL A 526 -25.60 -13.69 -18.84
C VAL A 526 -26.95 -13.01 -19.12
N GLY A 527 -27.68 -13.52 -20.11
CA GLY A 527 -28.95 -12.94 -20.59
C GLY A 527 -28.84 -12.01 -21.80
N HIS A 528 -27.62 -11.76 -22.33
CA HIS A 528 -27.39 -10.96 -23.53
C HIS A 528 -26.83 -11.80 -24.68
N GLN A 529 -27.10 -11.39 -25.92
CA GLN A 529 -26.65 -12.12 -27.11
C GLN A 529 -25.32 -11.63 -27.64
N GLU A 530 -24.97 -10.36 -27.45
CA GLU A 530 -23.73 -9.79 -28.00
C GLU A 530 -22.55 -9.90 -27.00
N PRO A 531 -21.33 -10.19 -27.49
CA PRO A 531 -20.15 -10.15 -26.68
C PRO A 531 -19.79 -8.70 -26.32
N LEU A 532 -19.66 -8.43 -25.01
CA LEU A 532 -19.32 -7.13 -24.46
C LEU A 532 -18.02 -7.14 -23.66
N ALA A 533 -17.30 -8.26 -23.65
CA ALA A 533 -16.04 -8.39 -22.94
C ALA A 533 -15.05 -9.29 -23.68
N ILE A 534 -13.78 -8.98 -23.49
CA ILE A 534 -12.62 -9.71 -24.01
C ILE A 534 -11.78 -10.12 -22.83
N PHE A 535 -11.54 -11.43 -22.67
CA PHE A 535 -10.69 -11.96 -21.61
C PHE A 535 -9.53 -12.77 -22.16
N ILE A 536 -8.43 -12.78 -21.42
CA ILE A 536 -7.21 -13.50 -21.74
C ILE A 536 -7.09 -14.72 -20.85
N SER A 537 -6.72 -15.86 -21.43
CA SER A 537 -6.37 -17.05 -20.65
C SER A 537 -4.91 -17.00 -20.22
N GLU A 538 -4.67 -16.85 -18.93
CA GLU A 538 -3.32 -17.10 -18.40
C GLU A 538 -3.09 -18.57 -18.07
N THR A 539 -4.11 -19.36 -17.68
CA THR A 539 -3.92 -20.75 -17.26
C THR A 539 -5.07 -21.72 -17.52
N SER A 540 -6.33 -21.29 -17.61
CA SER A 540 -7.44 -22.26 -17.54
C SER A 540 -8.82 -21.78 -18.01
N LEU A 541 -8.92 -20.68 -18.76
CA LEU A 541 -10.19 -20.30 -19.39
C LEU A 541 -10.53 -21.29 -20.52
N THR A 542 -11.77 -21.72 -20.55
CA THR A 542 -12.36 -22.58 -21.56
C THR A 542 -13.69 -22.00 -22.02
N LEU A 543 -14.20 -22.49 -23.14
CA LEU A 543 -15.59 -22.19 -23.53
C LEU A 543 -16.55 -22.60 -22.41
N GLY A 544 -17.49 -21.72 -22.10
CA GLY A 544 -18.43 -21.91 -21.00
C GLY A 544 -17.92 -21.39 -19.64
N SER A 545 -16.63 -21.04 -19.50
CA SER A 545 -16.13 -20.45 -18.25
C SER A 545 -16.93 -19.21 -17.87
N ILE A 546 -17.21 -19.09 -16.56
CA ILE A 546 -17.92 -17.95 -15.98
C ILE A 546 -16.90 -17.00 -15.37
N ILE A 547 -17.03 -15.71 -15.67
CA ILE A 547 -16.21 -14.64 -15.12
C ILE A 547 -17.13 -13.66 -14.40
N PHE A 548 -16.77 -13.30 -13.18
CA PHE A 548 -17.41 -12.25 -12.40
C PHE A 548 -16.52 -11.02 -12.37
N THR A 549 -17.06 -9.87 -12.79
CA THR A 549 -16.38 -8.58 -12.74
C THR A 549 -17.09 -7.64 -11.77
N SER A 550 -16.36 -7.14 -10.78
CA SER A 550 -16.82 -6.12 -9.84
C SER A 550 -15.96 -4.87 -9.97
N PHE A 551 -16.59 -3.71 -10.01
CA PHE A 551 -15.88 -2.43 -9.93
C PHE A 551 -16.76 -1.36 -9.30
N GLU A 552 -16.10 -0.37 -8.70
CA GLU A 552 -16.75 0.79 -8.11
C GLU A 552 -17.03 1.82 -9.22
N HIS A 553 -18.28 2.25 -9.34
CA HIS A 553 -18.68 3.26 -10.32
C HIS A 553 -18.61 4.65 -9.70
N ALA A 554 -18.31 5.68 -10.51
CA ALA A 554 -18.25 7.07 -10.02
C ALA A 554 -19.56 7.54 -9.38
N ASP A 555 -20.70 7.09 -9.95
CA ASP A 555 -22.04 7.44 -9.46
C ASP A 555 -22.41 6.72 -8.16
N ASP A 556 -21.71 5.64 -7.83
CA ASP A 556 -21.94 4.85 -6.63
C ASP A 556 -21.31 5.50 -5.38
N VAL A 557 -20.37 6.36 -5.60
CA VAL A 557 -19.61 7.01 -4.55
C VAL A 557 -19.95 8.47 -4.58
N LYS A 558 -20.57 8.98 -3.52
CA LYS A 558 -20.63 10.43 -3.24
C LYS A 558 -19.19 10.93 -3.00
N MET A 559 -18.35 10.73 -4.01
CA MET A 559 -16.93 11.05 -3.90
C MET A 559 -16.70 12.48 -4.32
N GLU A 560 -15.88 13.13 -3.52
CA GLU A 560 -15.22 14.33 -3.99
C GLU A 560 -14.52 14.09 -5.35
N PRO A 561 -14.62 15.04 -6.29
CA PRO A 561 -14.10 14.92 -7.67
C PRO A 561 -12.59 14.67 -7.77
N ARG A 562 -11.87 14.45 -6.66
CA ARG A 562 -10.41 14.41 -6.57
C ARG A 562 -9.81 13.08 -6.15
N ARG A 563 -10.59 12.03 -5.91
CA ARG A 563 -10.02 10.68 -5.80
C ARG A 563 -9.74 10.16 -7.20
N ARG A 564 -8.50 10.26 -7.61
CA ARG A 564 -8.00 9.82 -8.91
C ARG A 564 -7.90 8.29 -9.08
N PHE A 565 -8.46 7.48 -8.16
CA PHE A 565 -8.25 6.04 -8.20
C PHE A 565 -9.53 5.32 -7.81
N LEU A 566 -9.99 4.42 -8.68
CA LEU A 566 -10.92 3.38 -8.29
C LEU A 566 -10.18 2.42 -7.38
N ASP A 567 -10.56 2.38 -6.11
CA ASP A 567 -9.93 1.50 -5.14
C ASP A 567 -10.35 0.03 -5.33
N LYS A 568 -11.43 -0.20 -6.08
CA LYS A 568 -12.06 -1.50 -6.18
C LYS A 568 -12.45 -1.82 -7.62
N PHE A 569 -11.75 -2.75 -8.23
CA PHE A 569 -12.15 -3.43 -9.46
C PHE A 569 -11.47 -4.81 -9.51
N VAL A 570 -12.13 -5.77 -10.11
CA VAL A 570 -11.58 -7.11 -10.28
C VAL A 570 -12.39 -7.91 -11.27
N SER A 571 -11.73 -8.77 -12.04
CA SER A 571 -12.37 -9.86 -12.79
C SER A 571 -11.83 -11.20 -12.29
N LEU A 572 -12.73 -12.12 -11.99
CA LEU A 572 -12.45 -13.42 -11.40
C LEU A 572 -13.12 -14.51 -12.22
N ARG A 573 -12.37 -15.55 -12.58
CA ARG A 573 -12.98 -16.81 -13.00
C ARG A 573 -13.62 -17.46 -11.80
N VAL A 574 -14.91 -17.82 -11.93
CA VAL A 574 -15.73 -18.35 -10.83
C VAL A 574 -16.48 -19.60 -11.28
N ASP A 575 -16.78 -20.46 -10.33
CA ASP A 575 -17.76 -21.52 -10.50
C ASP A 575 -19.08 -21.10 -9.85
N ARG A 576 -20.19 -21.39 -10.51
CA ARG A 576 -21.53 -21.18 -9.98
C ARG A 576 -21.97 -22.43 -9.26
N LYS A 577 -22.27 -22.32 -7.97
CA LYS A 577 -22.96 -23.39 -7.23
C LYS A 577 -24.47 -23.20 -7.36
N GLN A 578 -25.15 -24.27 -7.72
CA GLN A 578 -26.63 -24.31 -7.70
C GLN A 578 -27.07 -24.66 -6.26
N HIS A 579 -27.71 -23.72 -5.60
CA HIS A 579 -28.52 -23.98 -4.43
C HIS A 579 -30.00 -23.93 -4.82
N VAL A 580 -30.80 -24.82 -4.28
CA VAL A 580 -32.18 -25.07 -4.74
C VAL A 580 -33.14 -23.94 -4.36
N ASP A 581 -32.77 -23.10 -3.36
CA ASP A 581 -33.65 -22.07 -2.79
C ASP A 581 -33.10 -20.63 -2.84
N ASP A 582 -31.99 -20.38 -3.56
CA ASP A 582 -31.31 -19.09 -3.46
C ASP A 582 -31.77 -18.09 -4.51
N SER A 583 -32.20 -16.93 -4.05
CA SER A 583 -32.50 -15.76 -4.88
C SER A 583 -31.25 -15.12 -5.50
N LEU A 584 -30.03 -15.44 -4.99
CA LEU A 584 -28.75 -14.90 -5.43
C LEU A 584 -27.83 -15.99 -5.97
N PRO A 585 -27.09 -15.72 -7.07
CA PRO A 585 -26.05 -16.64 -7.56
C PRO A 585 -24.92 -16.80 -6.52
N HIS A 586 -24.64 -18.04 -6.14
CA HIS A 586 -23.50 -18.42 -5.29
C HIS A 586 -22.28 -18.66 -6.16
N LEU A 587 -21.18 -17.94 -5.87
CA LEU A 587 -19.96 -17.97 -6.65
C LEU A 587 -18.76 -18.42 -5.81
N GLU A 588 -17.93 -19.28 -6.37
CA GLU A 588 -16.61 -19.63 -5.81
C GLU A 588 -15.49 -19.14 -6.70
N VAL A 589 -14.52 -18.44 -6.12
CA VAL A 589 -13.37 -17.92 -6.82
C VAL A 589 -12.42 -19.06 -7.21
N ARG A 590 -12.03 -19.13 -8.50
CA ARG A 590 -11.07 -20.09 -9.02
C ARG A 590 -9.75 -19.44 -9.44
N ASP A 591 -9.83 -18.35 -10.19
CA ASP A 591 -8.65 -17.71 -10.77
C ASP A 591 -8.90 -16.24 -11.10
N TRP A 592 -7.83 -15.51 -11.43
CA TRP A 592 -7.91 -14.18 -12.01
C TRP A 592 -8.27 -14.27 -13.49
N ALA A 593 -9.04 -13.29 -13.97
CA ALA A 593 -9.28 -13.08 -15.38
C ALA A 593 -8.84 -11.66 -15.75
N ASN A 594 -7.93 -11.55 -16.71
CA ASN A 594 -7.51 -10.26 -17.26
C ASN A 594 -8.28 -10.01 -18.54
N GLY A 595 -8.73 -8.78 -18.77
CA GLY A 595 -9.45 -8.46 -19.99
C GLY A 595 -10.00 -7.04 -20.00
N VAL A 596 -10.66 -6.69 -21.10
CA VAL A 596 -11.40 -5.44 -21.28
C VAL A 596 -12.88 -5.77 -21.35
N TRP A 597 -13.71 -4.99 -20.69
CA TRP A 597 -15.15 -5.13 -20.71
C TRP A 597 -15.84 -3.79 -21.00
N LEU A 598 -17.00 -3.86 -21.66
CA LEU A 598 -17.79 -2.71 -22.12
C LEU A 598 -19.23 -2.82 -21.60
N PRO A 599 -19.47 -2.93 -20.29
CA PRO A 599 -20.80 -3.17 -19.75
C PRO A 599 -21.68 -1.94 -19.83
N GLU A 600 -22.98 -2.19 -19.95
CA GLU A 600 -23.99 -1.18 -19.64
C GLU A 600 -24.33 -1.22 -18.15
N LEU A 601 -24.49 -0.06 -17.54
CA LEU A 601 -24.68 0.10 -16.08
C LEU A 601 -25.88 -0.67 -15.52
N SER A 602 -26.92 -0.90 -16.33
CA SER A 602 -28.18 -1.52 -15.94
C SER A 602 -28.13 -3.00 -15.61
N ASN A 603 -27.04 -3.70 -15.94
CA ASN A 603 -26.96 -5.17 -15.92
C ASN A 603 -26.14 -5.75 -14.77
N ARG A 604 -25.92 -4.99 -13.71
CA ARG A 604 -25.26 -5.49 -12.51
C ARG A 604 -26.19 -6.42 -11.71
N GLN A 605 -25.62 -7.48 -11.21
CA GLN A 605 -26.31 -8.46 -10.38
C GLN A 605 -25.66 -8.54 -9.00
N SER A 606 -26.48 -8.74 -7.97
CA SER A 606 -25.99 -9.13 -6.66
C SER A 606 -25.59 -10.60 -6.68
N VAL A 607 -24.47 -10.93 -6.08
CA VAL A 607 -23.94 -12.29 -5.97
C VAL A 607 -23.46 -12.56 -4.55
N LEU A 608 -23.37 -13.82 -4.18
CA LEU A 608 -22.89 -14.27 -2.89
C LEU A 608 -21.62 -15.11 -3.04
N PHE A 609 -20.58 -14.75 -2.30
CA PHE A 609 -19.41 -15.60 -2.07
C PHE A 609 -19.56 -16.26 -0.71
N PRO A 610 -19.80 -17.58 -0.61
CA PRO A 610 -20.00 -18.26 0.66
C PRO A 610 -18.80 -18.09 1.60
N TRP A 611 -19.03 -18.12 2.90
CA TRP A 611 -17.93 -18.10 3.86
C TRP A 611 -17.01 -19.31 3.67
N PRO A 612 -15.67 -19.16 3.79
CA PRO A 612 -14.76 -20.28 3.91
C PRO A 612 -15.16 -21.20 5.06
N GLN A 613 -14.99 -22.51 4.88
CA GLN A 613 -15.39 -23.49 5.89
C GLN A 613 -14.71 -23.24 7.24
N SER A 614 -13.47 -22.79 7.24
CA SER A 614 -12.70 -22.43 8.43
C SER A 614 -13.27 -21.26 9.27
N LEU A 615 -14.24 -20.51 8.76
CA LEU A 615 -14.97 -19.46 9.50
C LEU A 615 -16.38 -19.92 9.94
N ARG A 616 -16.87 -21.03 9.40
CA ARG A 616 -18.21 -21.58 9.72
C ARG A 616 -18.18 -22.56 10.89
N ALA A 617 -17.00 -23.10 11.19
CA ALA A 617 -16.79 -24.14 12.21
C ALA A 617 -17.05 -23.70 13.64
#